data_01e4953f4d3fbca3efd3736c2aee430a
#
_entry.id   01e4953f4d3fbca3efd3736c2aee430a
#
_cell.length_a   1.000
_cell.length_b   1.000
_cell.length_c   1.000
_cell.angle_alpha   90.00
_cell.angle_beta   90.00
_cell.angle_gamma   90.00
#
_symmetry.space_group_name_H-M   'P 1'
#
loop_
_entity.id
_entity.type
_entity.pdbx_description
1 polymer ?
#
loop_
_entity_poly.entity_id
_entity_poly.type
_entity_poly.pdbx_seq_one_letter_code
_entity_poly.pdbx_strand_id
1 'polypeptide(L)'
;MKKKIIGLIDGQSGNIGSIKKAIKDTIRNKPYQLKIIQSQFDPNKFSKIVLPGQGAYATLIANLKKLKIYNSLKLYLKNNFPYLGICVGMQILSDVGYEDKTTKGLGIIH
;
A
#
# COMPACT_ATOMS: atom_id res chain seq x y z
N MET A 1 -9.17 22.13 -12.74
CA MET A 1 -7.82 21.53 -12.50
C MET A 1 -7.96 20.06 -12.20
N LYS A 2 -7.13 19.25 -12.81
CA LYS A 2 -7.16 17.80 -12.58
C LYS A 2 -6.59 17.47 -11.21
N LYS A 3 -7.34 16.70 -10.41
CA LYS A 3 -6.88 16.31 -9.07
C LYS A 3 -5.85 15.18 -9.15
N LYS A 4 -4.86 15.20 -8.24
CA LYS A 4 -3.92 14.11 -8.05
C LYS A 4 -4.58 13.02 -7.22
N ILE A 5 -4.26 11.77 -7.49
CA ILE A 5 -4.91 10.63 -6.84
C ILE A 5 -3.99 10.02 -5.79
N ILE A 6 -4.48 9.92 -4.57
CA ILE A 6 -3.84 9.17 -3.49
C ILE A 6 -4.52 7.81 -3.42
N GLY A 7 -3.73 6.73 -3.55
CA GLY A 7 -4.23 5.38 -3.42
C GLY A 7 -4.07 4.87 -2.00
N LEU A 8 -5.16 4.34 -1.43
CA LEU A 8 -5.11 3.66 -0.14
C LEU A 8 -5.37 2.17 -0.39
N ILE A 9 -4.34 1.36 -0.17
CA ILE A 9 -4.45 -0.08 -0.42
C ILE A 9 -5.19 -0.76 0.72
N ASP A 10 -6.24 -1.48 0.39
CA ASP A 10 -6.95 -2.36 1.32
C ASP A 10 -6.40 -3.78 1.15
N GLY A 11 -5.41 -4.12 1.96
CA GLY A 11 -4.78 -5.44 1.94
C GLY A 11 -5.53 -6.48 2.76
N GLN A 12 -6.72 -6.14 3.27
CA GLN A 12 -7.55 -7.03 4.09
C GLN A 12 -6.86 -7.51 5.36
N SER A 13 -5.84 -6.78 5.82
CA SER A 13 -5.08 -7.14 7.02
C SER A 13 -5.33 -6.20 8.19
N GLY A 14 -6.37 -5.36 8.11
CA GLY A 14 -6.70 -4.44 9.18
C GLY A 14 -7.83 -3.50 8.80
N ASN A 15 -8.20 -2.66 9.74
CA ASN A 15 -9.27 -1.68 9.55
C ASN A 15 -8.72 -0.41 8.90
N ILE A 16 -9.12 -0.14 7.67
CA ILE A 16 -8.68 1.07 6.96
C ILE A 16 -9.58 2.28 7.22
N GLY A 17 -10.67 2.10 7.97
CA GLY A 17 -11.64 3.17 8.18
C GLY A 17 -11.06 4.43 8.80
N SER A 18 -10.25 4.28 9.86
CA SER A 18 -9.63 5.41 10.55
C SER A 18 -8.64 6.14 9.64
N ILE A 19 -7.85 5.39 8.89
CA ILE A 19 -6.83 5.96 7.99
C ILE A 19 -7.51 6.65 6.82
N LYS A 20 -8.56 6.04 6.27
CA LYS A 20 -9.37 6.64 5.22
C LYS A 20 -9.91 7.99 5.65
N LYS A 21 -10.46 8.06 6.87
CA LYS A 21 -11.01 9.32 7.40
C LYS A 21 -9.92 10.35 7.59
N ALA A 22 -8.77 9.95 8.15
CA ALA A 22 -7.65 10.86 8.36
C ALA A 22 -7.14 11.46 7.05
N ILE A 23 -7.03 10.64 6.00
CA ILE A 23 -6.61 11.12 4.69
C ILE A 23 -7.64 12.08 4.11
N LYS A 24 -8.93 11.73 4.18
CA LYS A 24 -9.98 12.59 3.66
C LYS A 24 -10.01 13.96 4.36
N ASP A 25 -9.83 13.96 5.68
CA ASP A 25 -9.79 15.23 6.43
C ASP A 25 -8.57 16.05 6.05
N THR A 26 -7.43 15.41 5.84
CA THR A 26 -6.18 16.09 5.49
C THR A 26 -6.24 16.73 4.11
N ILE A 27 -6.87 16.07 3.14
CA ILE A 27 -6.91 16.57 1.76
C ILE A 27 -8.11 17.46 1.46
N ARG A 28 -8.95 17.73 2.46
CA ARG A 28 -10.13 18.61 2.30
C ARG A 28 -9.68 19.96 1.75
N ASN A 29 -10.34 20.43 0.70
CA ASN A 29 -10.05 21.70 0.01
C ASN A 29 -8.67 21.72 -0.66
N LYS A 30 -8.05 20.57 -0.88
CA LYS A 30 -6.78 20.44 -1.60
C LYS A 30 -6.99 19.72 -2.92
N PRO A 31 -6.09 19.90 -3.91
CA PRO A 31 -6.27 19.26 -5.23
C PRO A 31 -5.91 17.78 -5.23
N TYR A 32 -6.44 17.03 -4.27
CA TYR A 32 -6.23 15.59 -4.14
C TYR A 32 -7.55 14.86 -4.09
N GLN A 33 -7.53 13.63 -4.55
CA GLN A 33 -8.66 12.71 -4.50
C GLN A 33 -8.16 11.38 -3.91
N LEU A 34 -8.96 10.78 -3.04
CA LEU A 34 -8.64 9.48 -2.45
C LEU A 34 -9.33 8.37 -3.23
N LYS A 35 -8.59 7.32 -3.54
CA LYS A 35 -9.14 6.12 -4.16
C LYS A 35 -8.68 4.88 -3.39
N ILE A 36 -9.62 3.99 -3.07
CA ILE A 36 -9.30 2.73 -2.40
C ILE A 36 -8.85 1.72 -3.45
N ILE A 37 -7.70 1.08 -3.20
CA ILE A 37 -7.14 0.07 -4.10
C ILE A 37 -7.43 -1.31 -3.52
N GLN A 38 -8.20 -2.11 -4.25
CA GLN A 38 -8.60 -3.46 -3.84
C GLN A 38 -8.23 -4.54 -4.85
N SER A 39 -7.55 -4.14 -5.93
CA SER A 39 -7.14 -5.08 -6.97
C SER A 39 -5.97 -4.50 -7.75
N GLN A 40 -5.60 -5.15 -8.84
CA GLN A 40 -4.56 -4.68 -9.74
C GLN A 40 -4.81 -3.22 -10.15
N PHE A 41 -3.74 -2.43 -10.19
CA PHE A 41 -3.86 -1.01 -10.55
C PHE A 41 -2.72 -0.58 -11.47
N ASP A 42 -2.93 0.54 -12.17
CA ASP A 42 -1.90 1.16 -12.99
C ASP A 42 -1.05 2.08 -12.12
N PRO A 43 0.26 1.78 -11.92
CA PRO A 43 1.11 2.60 -11.06
C PRO A 43 1.17 4.07 -11.47
N ASN A 44 0.99 4.37 -12.74
CA ASN A 44 1.12 5.74 -13.25
C ASN A 44 -0.08 6.63 -12.91
N LYS A 45 -1.18 6.04 -12.42
CA LYS A 45 -2.38 6.80 -12.09
C LYS A 45 -2.37 7.41 -10.69
N PHE A 46 -1.40 7.04 -9.86
CA PHE A 46 -1.36 7.46 -8.45
C PHE A 46 -0.16 8.34 -8.20
N SER A 47 -0.39 9.47 -7.54
CA SER A 47 0.68 10.35 -7.12
C SER A 47 1.31 9.92 -5.80
N LYS A 48 0.53 9.28 -4.94
CA LYS A 48 0.97 8.76 -3.65
C LYS A 48 0.20 7.47 -3.34
N ILE A 49 0.85 6.54 -2.65
CA ILE A 49 0.19 5.31 -2.19
C ILE A 49 0.45 5.12 -0.69
N VAL A 50 -0.60 4.75 0.04
CA VAL A 50 -0.55 4.42 1.46
C VAL A 50 -0.96 2.97 1.62
N LEU A 51 -0.15 2.20 2.35
CA LEU A 51 -0.46 0.82 2.69
C LEU A 51 -0.40 0.62 4.20
N PRO A 52 -1.54 0.64 4.87
CA PRO A 52 -1.60 0.22 6.27
C PRO A 52 -1.64 -1.30 6.34
N GLY A 53 -1.00 -1.87 7.34
CA GLY A 53 -1.04 -3.31 7.55
C GLY A 53 -0.90 -3.62 9.02
N GLN A 54 -1.76 -4.49 9.51
CA GLN A 54 -1.71 -5.03 10.87
C GLN A 54 -1.65 -6.54 10.78
N GLY A 55 -1.11 -7.18 11.82
CA GLY A 55 -1.01 -8.61 11.86
C GLY A 55 0.27 -9.15 11.24
N ALA A 56 0.23 -10.38 10.76
CA ALA A 56 1.41 -11.08 10.31
C ALA A 56 1.88 -10.62 8.92
N TYR A 57 3.18 -10.51 8.78
CA TYR A 57 3.84 -10.18 7.53
C TYR A 57 3.40 -11.10 6.39
N ALA A 58 3.41 -12.42 6.64
CA ALA A 58 3.05 -13.40 5.62
C ALA A 58 1.60 -13.26 5.16
N THR A 59 0.71 -12.90 6.07
CA THR A 59 -0.71 -12.70 5.75
C THR A 59 -0.89 -11.52 4.80
N LEU A 60 -0.21 -10.40 5.07
CA LEU A 60 -0.29 -9.24 4.20
C LEU A 60 0.24 -9.55 2.80
N ILE A 61 1.40 -10.19 2.71
CA ILE A 61 1.98 -10.56 1.40
C ILE A 61 1.03 -11.49 0.64
N ALA A 62 0.47 -12.50 1.32
CA ALA A 62 -0.47 -13.43 0.69
C ALA A 62 -1.72 -12.70 0.18
N ASN A 63 -2.25 -11.76 0.96
CA ASN A 63 -3.42 -10.99 0.54
C ASN A 63 -3.12 -10.11 -0.67
N LEU A 64 -1.96 -9.45 -0.69
CA LEU A 64 -1.56 -8.61 -1.82
C LEU A 64 -1.44 -9.45 -3.11
N LYS A 65 -0.92 -10.66 -3.01
CA LYS A 65 -0.82 -11.56 -4.16
C LYS A 65 -2.18 -12.05 -4.61
N LYS A 66 -3.03 -12.42 -3.66
CA LYS A 66 -4.40 -12.89 -3.95
C LYS A 66 -5.22 -11.82 -4.65
N LEU A 67 -5.07 -10.57 -4.23
CA LEU A 67 -5.77 -9.43 -4.81
C LEU A 67 -5.12 -8.89 -6.08
N LYS A 68 -3.99 -9.47 -6.48
CA LYS A 68 -3.20 -9.05 -7.64
C LYS A 68 -2.62 -7.65 -7.51
N ILE A 69 -2.44 -7.19 -6.27
CA ILE A 69 -1.82 -5.89 -5.98
C ILE A 69 -0.31 -5.97 -5.93
N TYR A 70 0.24 -7.14 -5.57
CA TYR A 70 1.68 -7.31 -5.30
C TYR A 70 2.57 -6.79 -6.43
N ASN A 71 2.32 -7.22 -7.67
CA ASN A 71 3.17 -6.80 -8.79
C ASN A 71 2.98 -5.33 -9.15
N SER A 72 1.76 -4.81 -9.07
CA SER A 72 1.49 -3.40 -9.31
C SER A 72 2.23 -2.52 -8.31
N LEU A 73 2.19 -2.91 -7.03
CA LEU A 73 2.87 -2.17 -5.97
C LEU A 73 4.39 -2.25 -6.14
N LYS A 74 4.91 -3.42 -6.47
CA LYS A 74 6.35 -3.59 -6.70
C LYS A 74 6.84 -2.70 -7.83
N LEU A 75 6.09 -2.61 -8.93
CA LEU A 75 6.43 -1.75 -10.04
C LEU A 75 6.36 -0.27 -9.64
N TYR A 76 5.33 0.11 -8.90
CA TYR A 76 5.17 1.48 -8.37
C TYR A 76 6.40 1.89 -7.55
N LEU A 77 6.85 1.02 -6.65
CA LEU A 77 7.98 1.31 -5.76
C LEU A 77 9.31 1.34 -6.51
N LYS A 78 9.49 0.46 -7.49
CA LYS A 78 10.72 0.46 -8.31
C LYS A 78 10.89 1.74 -9.11
N ASN A 79 9.79 2.41 -9.43
CA ASN A 79 9.82 3.69 -10.12
C ASN A 79 9.98 4.87 -9.18
N ASN A 80 10.28 4.62 -7.91
CA ASN A 80 10.53 5.64 -6.87
C ASN A 80 9.36 6.60 -6.64
N PHE A 81 8.14 6.14 -6.82
CA PHE A 81 6.96 6.94 -6.51
C PHE A 81 6.72 6.98 -4.98
N PRO A 82 6.14 8.08 -4.45
CA PRO A 82 5.94 8.23 -3.01
C PRO A 82 5.05 7.15 -2.39
N TYR A 83 5.52 6.59 -1.27
CA TYR A 83 4.84 5.50 -0.58
C TYR A 83 4.94 5.70 0.93
N LEU A 84 3.83 5.49 1.62
CA LEU A 84 3.79 5.46 3.08
C LEU A 84 3.31 4.09 3.54
N GLY A 85 4.22 3.29 4.08
CA GLY A 85 3.89 2.02 4.71
C GLY A 85 3.72 2.23 6.22
N ILE A 86 2.66 1.69 6.78
CA ILE A 86 2.37 1.80 8.21
C ILE A 86 2.42 0.41 8.83
N CYS A 87 3.20 0.22 9.89
CA CYS A 87 3.40 -1.06 10.55
C CYS A 87 3.91 -2.12 9.55
N VAL A 88 3.18 -3.21 9.38
CA VAL A 88 3.56 -4.29 8.46
C VAL A 88 3.68 -3.80 7.01
N GLY A 89 2.92 -2.75 6.64
CA GLY A 89 3.04 -2.13 5.32
C GLY A 89 4.43 -1.60 5.02
N MET A 90 5.18 -1.16 6.05
CA MET A 90 6.57 -0.77 5.88
C MET A 90 7.49 -2.00 5.81
N GLN A 91 7.20 -3.02 6.61
CA GLN A 91 8.05 -4.22 6.70
C GLN A 91 8.11 -4.99 5.38
N ILE A 92 7.06 -4.97 4.57
CA ILE A 92 7.05 -5.72 3.30
C ILE A 92 8.02 -5.16 2.26
N LEU A 93 8.61 -4.00 2.50
CA LEU A 93 9.63 -3.44 1.61
C LEU A 93 10.93 -4.27 1.66
N SER A 94 11.12 -5.03 2.72
CA SER A 94 12.32 -5.86 2.87
C SER A 94 12.26 -7.11 1.98
N ASP A 95 13.40 -7.83 1.90
CA ASP A 95 13.47 -9.06 1.12
C ASP A 95 12.68 -10.21 1.75
N VAL A 96 12.75 -10.33 3.08
CA VAL A 96 12.23 -11.50 3.79
C VAL A 96 11.66 -11.07 5.15
N GLY A 97 10.55 -11.70 5.54
CA GLY A 97 10.00 -11.58 6.88
C GLY A 97 10.13 -12.92 7.63
N TYR A 98 10.37 -12.83 8.93
CA TYR A 98 10.67 -14.00 9.75
C TYR A 98 9.71 -14.21 10.93
N GLU A 99 8.51 -13.62 10.90
CA GLU A 99 7.59 -13.68 12.05
C GLU A 99 7.12 -15.10 12.35
N ASP A 100 6.41 -15.72 11.42
CA ASP A 100 5.88 -17.07 11.57
C ASP A 100 6.67 -18.09 10.77
N LYS A 101 7.09 -17.67 9.59
CA LYS A 101 7.87 -18.47 8.65
C LYS A 101 8.58 -17.50 7.73
N THR A 102 9.58 -17.99 7.03
CA THR A 102 10.26 -17.19 6.03
C THR A 102 9.31 -16.86 4.90
N THR A 103 9.09 -15.57 4.66
CA THR A 103 8.21 -15.09 3.60
C THR A 103 8.94 -14.04 2.80
N LYS A 104 8.98 -14.20 1.49
CA LYS A 104 9.63 -13.22 0.61
C LYS A 104 8.79 -11.96 0.50
N GLY A 105 9.42 -10.81 0.79
CA GLY A 105 8.80 -9.49 0.64
C GLY A 105 9.02 -8.91 -0.75
N LEU A 106 8.89 -7.59 -0.84
CA LEU A 106 9.00 -6.89 -2.13
C LEU A 106 10.43 -6.69 -2.61
N GLY A 107 11.43 -6.84 -1.72
CA GLY A 107 12.83 -6.72 -2.09
C GLY A 107 13.29 -5.32 -2.42
N ILE A 108 12.64 -4.30 -1.88
CA ILE A 108 12.99 -2.90 -2.12
C ILE A 108 14.08 -2.41 -1.14
N ILE A 109 13.98 -2.86 0.11
CA ILE A 109 14.95 -2.57 1.17
C ILE A 109 15.55 -3.90 1.62
N HIS A 110 16.86 -3.99 1.62
CA HIS A 110 17.58 -5.21 1.98
C HIS A 110 18.03 -5.25 3.42
#